data_42dc64edb67f0dc7358049df904a43a0
#
_entry.id   42dc64edb67f0dc7358049df904a43a0
#
_cell.length_a   1.000
_cell.length_b   1.000
_cell.length_c   1.000
_cell.angle_alpha   90.00
_cell.angle_beta   90.00
_cell.angle_gamma   90.00
#
_symmetry.space_group_name_H-M   'P 1'
#
loop_
_entity.id
_entity.type
_entity.pdbx_description
1 polymer ?
#
loop_
_entity_poly.entity_id
_entity_poly.type
_entity_poly.pdbx_seq_one_letter_code
_entity_poly.pdbx_strand_id
1 'polypeptide(L)'
;MYQPAVVKNRKRACLEPWVIGLITFISLIVLAVCIGLTVHYVRYNQRKTYNYYSTLSFTSNKLYGDFGREGSKNFTEMSQKIESMVKDAFHKSPLREEFIKSHIIRFSQEEHGVLAHMLLIFKFRSTEDPEAIDKVIQQVLPEKLQDAVGPPKLDPESVEIKKINKTETDNFLNNCCGTRRSKTASQSLRIVGGTQVQEGEWPWQASLQWDGIHRCGATLINSTWLVSAAHCFRTYKDPDRWTVSFGVTIDPPKMKRSLRRIFVHEKYKYPSHDYDISVAELSSPVPYTNAVHRICLPDASHEFHQGSEMFVTGFGALQNDGNSQNHLWQVQVDLIDTQTCNEPQSYNGAITPRMLCAGSLKGKRDACQGDSGGPLVSADARDIWYLAGIVSWGDECAQPNKPGIYTRVPAFRDWIRSKTCI
;
A
#
# COMPACT_ATOMS: atom_id res chain seq x y z
N MET A 1 -8.43 82.05 20.56
CA MET A 1 -7.85 81.53 21.78
C MET A 1 -7.89 80.00 21.70
N TYR A 2 -6.75 79.40 21.41
CA TYR A 2 -6.62 77.93 21.35
C TYR A 2 -5.98 77.47 22.65
N GLN A 3 -6.67 76.60 23.42
CA GLN A 3 -6.08 75.92 24.60
C GLN A 3 -5.38 74.63 24.13
N PRO A 4 -4.15 74.38 24.52
CA PRO A 4 -3.48 73.11 24.21
C PRO A 4 -3.96 72.00 25.16
N ALA A 5 -4.25 70.84 24.55
CA ALA A 5 -4.61 69.61 25.26
C ALA A 5 -3.41 69.05 26.04
N VAL A 6 -3.62 68.87 27.36
CA VAL A 6 -2.63 68.27 28.26
C VAL A 6 -2.56 66.73 27.99
N VAL A 7 -1.48 66.26 27.39
CA VAL A 7 -1.15 64.86 27.25
C VAL A 7 -0.70 64.32 28.62
N LYS A 8 -1.56 63.53 29.26
CA LYS A 8 -1.20 62.80 30.50
C LYS A 8 -0.20 61.69 30.13
N ASN A 9 1.06 61.89 30.44
CA ASN A 9 2.11 60.87 30.40
C ASN A 9 1.79 59.81 31.44
N ARG A 10 1.30 58.61 30.96
CA ARG A 10 1.21 57.42 31.83
C ARG A 10 2.65 56.92 32.08
N LYS A 11 3.16 57.17 33.27
CA LYS A 11 4.40 56.54 33.78
C LYS A 11 4.19 55.02 33.72
N ARG A 12 4.94 54.32 32.85
CA ARG A 12 5.07 52.87 32.90
C ARG A 12 5.71 52.51 34.25
N ALA A 13 4.98 51.81 35.11
CA ALA A 13 5.54 51.28 36.36
C ALA A 13 6.56 50.20 35.95
N CYS A 14 7.84 50.48 36.07
CA CYS A 14 8.89 49.47 35.99
C CYS A 14 8.79 48.62 37.25
N LEU A 15 8.65 47.31 37.10
CA LEU A 15 8.74 46.37 38.20
C LEU A 15 10.13 46.43 38.83
N GLU A 16 10.19 46.38 40.14
CA GLU A 16 11.43 46.34 40.91
C GLU A 16 12.30 45.13 40.45
N PRO A 17 13.63 45.28 40.34
CA PRO A 17 14.51 44.21 39.79
C PRO A 17 14.40 42.88 40.53
N TRP A 18 14.14 42.89 41.84
CA TRP A 18 13.97 41.65 42.62
C TRP A 18 12.64 40.97 42.27
N VAL A 19 11.57 41.68 41.89
CA VAL A 19 10.29 41.12 41.43
C VAL A 19 10.47 40.44 40.08
N ILE A 20 11.23 41.07 39.18
CA ILE A 20 11.58 40.45 37.90
C ILE A 20 12.39 39.16 38.10
N GLY A 21 13.39 39.18 39.01
CA GLY A 21 14.16 38.00 39.39
C GLY A 21 13.29 36.87 39.96
N LEU A 22 12.32 37.20 40.81
CA LEU A 22 11.40 36.22 41.38
C LEU A 22 10.47 35.62 40.31
N ILE A 23 9.91 36.42 39.40
CA ILE A 23 9.05 35.97 38.32
C ILE A 23 9.84 35.04 37.36
N THR A 24 11.08 35.41 36.99
CA THR A 24 11.91 34.58 36.12
C THR A 24 12.26 33.26 36.79
N PHE A 25 12.58 33.26 38.10
CA PHE A 25 12.87 32.02 38.84
C PHE A 25 11.66 31.09 38.92
N ILE A 26 10.47 31.64 39.25
CA ILE A 26 9.22 30.86 39.27
C ILE A 26 8.90 30.32 37.87
N SER A 27 9.07 31.11 36.81
CA SER A 27 8.85 30.70 35.40
C SER A 27 9.76 29.54 35.00
N LEU A 28 11.03 29.55 35.41
CA LEU A 28 11.97 28.46 35.15
C LEU A 28 11.58 27.18 35.90
N ILE A 29 11.11 27.28 37.16
CA ILE A 29 10.62 26.11 37.91
C ILE A 29 9.38 25.52 37.20
N VAL A 30 8.40 26.34 36.84
CA VAL A 30 7.20 25.89 36.15
C VAL A 30 7.56 25.22 34.81
N LEU A 31 8.48 25.81 34.07
CA LEU A 31 8.97 25.23 32.83
C LEU A 31 9.65 23.85 33.05
N ALA A 32 10.52 23.74 34.05
CA ALA A 32 11.17 22.47 34.41
C ALA A 32 10.16 21.39 34.84
N VAL A 33 9.14 21.75 35.59
CA VAL A 33 8.05 20.84 36.01
C VAL A 33 7.23 20.42 34.77
N CYS A 34 6.87 21.36 33.91
CA CYS A 34 6.13 21.03 32.68
C CYS A 34 6.93 20.10 31.76
N ILE A 35 8.24 20.35 31.57
CA ILE A 35 9.12 19.46 30.80
C ILE A 35 9.18 18.08 31.46
N GLY A 36 9.38 18.01 32.78
CA GLY A 36 9.41 16.75 33.51
C GLY A 36 8.13 15.94 33.38
N LEU A 37 6.97 16.60 33.53
CA LEU A 37 5.66 15.97 33.34
C LEU A 37 5.44 15.52 31.90
N THR A 38 5.84 16.32 30.95
CA THR A 38 5.72 15.97 29.51
C THR A 38 6.59 14.76 29.17
N VAL A 39 7.85 14.74 29.62
CA VAL A 39 8.78 13.60 29.42
C VAL A 39 8.23 12.35 30.12
N HIS A 40 7.73 12.48 31.36
CA HIS A 40 7.12 11.37 32.09
C HIS A 40 5.90 10.82 31.35
N TYR A 41 4.99 11.71 30.88
CA TYR A 41 3.80 11.33 30.12
C TYR A 41 4.15 10.63 28.81
N VAL A 42 5.12 11.17 28.05
CA VAL A 42 5.58 10.55 26.78
C VAL A 42 6.20 9.18 27.04
N ARG A 43 7.07 9.04 28.05
CA ARG A 43 7.66 7.74 28.42
C ARG A 43 6.61 6.74 28.91
N TYR A 44 5.66 7.17 29.74
CA TYR A 44 4.60 6.31 30.28
C TYR A 44 3.65 5.82 29.17
N ASN A 45 3.34 6.66 28.16
CA ASN A 45 2.47 6.32 27.04
C ASN A 45 3.24 5.71 25.85
N GLN A 46 4.56 5.56 25.94
CA GLN A 46 5.33 4.95 24.87
C GLN A 46 4.93 3.48 24.73
N ARG A 47 4.37 3.13 23.55
CA ARG A 47 3.97 1.75 23.23
C ARG A 47 5.05 1.10 22.37
N LYS A 48 5.38 -0.16 22.67
CA LYS A 48 6.33 -1.00 21.95
C LYS A 48 5.61 -2.07 21.18
N THR A 49 6.05 -2.32 19.94
CA THR A 49 5.49 -3.36 19.09
C THR A 49 6.16 -4.70 19.38
N TYR A 50 5.35 -5.75 19.50
CA TYR A 50 5.76 -7.13 19.68
C TYR A 50 5.20 -7.96 18.53
N ASN A 51 6.06 -8.78 17.94
CA ASN A 51 5.71 -9.61 16.79
C ASN A 51 5.87 -11.09 17.17
N TYR A 52 4.89 -11.89 16.75
CA TYR A 52 4.89 -13.33 16.97
C TYR A 52 4.62 -14.04 15.66
N TYR A 53 5.35 -15.09 15.41
CA TYR A 53 5.02 -16.08 14.40
C TYR A 53 4.15 -17.14 15.03
N SER A 54 3.05 -17.49 14.36
CA SER A 54 2.12 -18.52 14.84
C SER A 54 1.79 -19.48 13.73
N THR A 55 1.58 -20.73 14.09
CA THR A 55 1.02 -21.76 13.23
C THR A 55 -0.30 -22.26 13.80
N LEU A 56 -1.22 -22.67 12.91
CA LEU A 56 -2.55 -23.15 13.26
C LEU A 56 -3.03 -24.13 12.19
N SER A 57 -3.33 -25.36 12.59
CA SER A 57 -3.88 -26.39 11.68
C SER A 57 -5.39 -26.22 11.52
N PHE A 58 -5.88 -26.54 10.34
CA PHE A 58 -7.32 -26.56 10.05
C PHE A 58 -7.68 -27.64 9.04
N THR A 59 -8.92 -28.12 9.13
CA THR A 59 -9.47 -29.04 8.14
C THR A 59 -10.26 -28.28 7.08
N SER A 60 -10.06 -28.63 5.81
CA SER A 60 -10.77 -28.06 4.67
C SER A 60 -11.18 -29.15 3.69
N ASN A 61 -12.35 -29.00 3.09
CA ASN A 61 -12.81 -29.87 1.99
C ASN A 61 -12.09 -29.57 0.65
N LYS A 62 -11.29 -28.51 0.60
CA LYS A 62 -10.48 -28.13 -0.57
C LYS A 62 -9.10 -28.74 -0.47
N LEU A 63 -8.53 -29.14 -1.61
CA LEU A 63 -7.16 -29.64 -1.67
C LEU A 63 -6.16 -28.51 -1.34
N TYR A 64 -5.04 -28.88 -0.72
CA TYR A 64 -3.96 -27.93 -0.41
C TYR A 64 -3.50 -27.10 -1.63
N GLY A 65 -3.41 -27.75 -2.82
CA GLY A 65 -3.02 -27.06 -4.05
C GLY A 65 -3.86 -25.83 -4.41
N ASP A 66 -5.09 -25.75 -3.91
CA ASP A 66 -5.97 -24.58 -4.09
C ASP A 66 -5.53 -23.36 -3.26
N PHE A 67 -4.76 -23.58 -2.19
CA PHE A 67 -4.29 -22.51 -1.28
C PHE A 67 -2.82 -22.13 -1.50
N GLY A 68 -2.07 -22.92 -2.27
CA GLY A 68 -0.61 -22.77 -2.39
C GLY A 68 -0.15 -21.50 -3.14
N ARG A 69 -1.05 -20.84 -3.85
CA ARG A 69 -0.73 -19.64 -4.63
C ARG A 69 -1.25 -18.37 -3.94
N GLU A 70 -0.33 -17.54 -3.45
CA GLU A 70 -0.63 -16.22 -2.91
C GLU A 70 -1.39 -15.38 -3.97
N GLY A 71 -2.45 -14.68 -3.56
CA GLY A 71 -3.32 -13.91 -4.46
C GLY A 71 -4.40 -14.73 -5.18
N SER A 72 -4.42 -16.07 -5.09
CA SER A 72 -5.55 -16.86 -5.57
C SER A 72 -6.82 -16.59 -4.75
N LYS A 73 -7.99 -16.79 -5.37
CA LYS A 73 -9.28 -16.63 -4.71
C LYS A 73 -9.38 -17.47 -3.44
N ASN A 74 -9.00 -18.75 -3.53
CA ASN A 74 -9.06 -19.67 -2.40
C ASN A 74 -8.11 -19.26 -1.26
N PHE A 75 -6.87 -18.85 -1.58
CA PHE A 75 -5.92 -18.31 -0.60
C PHE A 75 -6.49 -17.09 0.10
N THR A 76 -7.01 -16.12 -0.66
CA THR A 76 -7.53 -14.86 -0.13
C THR A 76 -8.74 -15.07 0.77
N GLU A 77 -9.73 -15.86 0.32
CA GLU A 77 -10.94 -16.19 1.11
C GLU A 77 -10.60 -16.92 2.41
N MET A 78 -9.70 -17.90 2.34
CA MET A 78 -9.31 -18.68 3.52
C MET A 78 -8.52 -17.81 4.51
N SER A 79 -7.57 -17.04 4.02
CA SER A 79 -6.79 -16.09 4.85
C SER A 79 -7.71 -15.11 5.56
N GLN A 80 -8.67 -14.51 4.85
CA GLN A 80 -9.61 -13.57 5.42
C GLN A 80 -10.48 -14.20 6.52
N LYS A 81 -10.93 -15.43 6.33
CA LYS A 81 -11.71 -16.16 7.34
C LYS A 81 -10.89 -16.42 8.60
N ILE A 82 -9.69 -17.00 8.47
CA ILE A 82 -8.83 -17.30 9.61
C ILE A 82 -8.41 -16.03 10.34
N GLU A 83 -7.99 -14.99 9.61
CA GLU A 83 -7.62 -13.70 10.20
C GLU A 83 -8.79 -13.04 10.94
N SER A 84 -10.03 -13.17 10.42
CA SER A 84 -11.24 -12.69 11.11
C SER A 84 -11.48 -13.47 12.40
N MET A 85 -11.36 -14.80 12.39
CA MET A 85 -11.53 -15.64 13.59
C MET A 85 -10.48 -15.30 14.65
N VAL A 86 -9.23 -15.15 14.27
CA VAL A 86 -8.14 -14.74 15.16
C VAL A 86 -8.37 -13.34 15.73
N LYS A 87 -8.82 -12.41 14.91
CA LYS A 87 -9.20 -11.04 15.33
C LYS A 87 -10.32 -11.09 16.36
N ASP A 88 -11.36 -11.85 16.10
CA ASP A 88 -12.51 -11.99 17.02
C ASP A 88 -12.08 -12.63 18.35
N ALA A 89 -11.18 -13.62 18.33
CA ALA A 89 -10.61 -14.25 19.52
C ALA A 89 -9.90 -13.22 20.40
N PHE A 90 -9.03 -12.39 19.82
CA PHE A 90 -8.33 -11.32 20.57
C PHE A 90 -9.26 -10.19 21.02
N HIS A 91 -10.24 -9.80 20.18
CA HIS A 91 -11.22 -8.76 20.56
C HIS A 91 -12.15 -9.16 21.72
N LYS A 92 -12.35 -10.47 21.92
CA LYS A 92 -13.10 -11.04 23.06
C LYS A 92 -12.21 -11.40 24.23
N SER A 93 -10.98 -10.93 24.27
CA SER A 93 -9.97 -11.22 25.28
C SER A 93 -9.48 -9.94 25.96
N PRO A 94 -8.72 -10.06 27.07
CA PRO A 94 -8.05 -8.92 27.70
C PRO A 94 -7.07 -8.18 26.79
N LEU A 95 -6.62 -8.80 25.68
CA LEU A 95 -5.67 -8.22 24.72
C LEU A 95 -6.32 -7.39 23.59
N ARG A 96 -7.58 -7.00 23.77
CA ARG A 96 -8.36 -6.28 22.75
C ARG A 96 -7.69 -4.98 22.28
N GLU A 97 -7.14 -4.20 23.22
CA GLU A 97 -6.53 -2.89 22.96
C GLU A 97 -5.10 -3.00 22.45
N GLU A 98 -4.44 -4.13 22.74
CA GLU A 98 -3.05 -4.41 22.39
C GLU A 98 -2.92 -5.08 21.03
N PHE A 99 -3.90 -5.89 20.63
CA PHE A 99 -3.90 -6.58 19.36
C PHE A 99 -4.07 -5.60 18.18
N ILE A 100 -3.09 -5.58 17.27
CA ILE A 100 -3.12 -4.70 16.09
C ILE A 100 -3.69 -5.45 14.88
N LYS A 101 -3.08 -6.59 14.54
CA LYS A 101 -3.53 -7.42 13.42
C LYS A 101 -2.87 -8.79 13.41
N SER A 102 -3.52 -9.73 12.72
CA SER A 102 -2.92 -10.95 12.21
C SER A 102 -2.73 -10.86 10.70
N HIS A 103 -1.78 -11.63 10.17
CA HIS A 103 -1.54 -11.70 8.75
C HIS A 103 -1.10 -13.12 8.36
N ILE A 104 -1.85 -13.78 7.48
CA ILE A 104 -1.49 -15.09 6.93
C ILE A 104 -0.37 -14.89 5.91
N ILE A 105 0.75 -15.58 6.17
CA ILE A 105 1.95 -15.54 5.33
C ILE A 105 1.84 -16.57 4.21
N ARG A 106 1.45 -17.81 4.57
CA ARG A 106 1.32 -18.95 3.66
C ARG A 106 0.52 -20.05 4.28
N PHE A 107 0.11 -21.02 3.45
CA PHE A 107 -0.37 -22.32 3.88
C PHE A 107 0.64 -23.40 3.53
N SER A 108 0.71 -24.45 4.33
CA SER A 108 1.48 -25.66 4.05
C SER A 108 0.63 -26.91 4.28
N GLN A 109 0.97 -28.01 3.58
CA GLN A 109 0.26 -29.27 3.72
C GLN A 109 0.72 -29.98 4.99
N GLU A 110 -0.23 -30.58 5.70
CA GLU A 110 -0.01 -31.53 6.79
C GLU A 110 -0.67 -32.88 6.46
N GLU A 111 -0.34 -33.95 7.24
CA GLU A 111 -0.89 -35.29 7.03
C GLU A 111 -2.42 -35.30 7.10
N HIS A 112 -3.03 -34.52 7.97
CA HIS A 112 -4.46 -34.48 8.23
C HIS A 112 -5.13 -33.13 8.00
N GLY A 113 -4.48 -32.23 7.26
CA GLY A 113 -5.07 -30.90 7.04
C GLY A 113 -4.14 -29.91 6.35
N VAL A 114 -4.37 -28.65 6.65
CA VAL A 114 -3.59 -27.52 6.16
C VAL A 114 -3.13 -26.71 7.34
N LEU A 115 -1.83 -26.37 7.37
CA LEU A 115 -1.22 -25.51 8.37
C LEU A 115 -1.19 -24.08 7.86
N ALA A 116 -1.83 -23.17 8.58
CA ALA A 116 -1.73 -21.73 8.35
C ALA A 116 -0.52 -21.19 9.10
N HIS A 117 0.33 -20.45 8.41
CA HIS A 117 1.47 -19.72 8.98
C HIS A 117 1.10 -18.26 9.04
N MET A 118 1.13 -17.66 10.21
CA MET A 118 0.69 -16.28 10.41
C MET A 118 1.65 -15.45 11.25
N LEU A 119 1.60 -14.15 11.03
CA LEU A 119 2.21 -13.12 11.84
C LEU A 119 1.15 -12.48 12.73
N LEU A 120 1.41 -12.40 14.04
CA LEU A 120 0.57 -11.67 14.98
C LEU A 120 1.33 -10.43 15.45
N ILE A 121 0.67 -9.28 15.45
CA ILE A 121 1.28 -7.99 15.82
C ILE A 121 0.49 -7.37 16.96
N PHE A 122 1.21 -7.05 18.04
CA PHE A 122 0.67 -6.40 19.23
C PHE A 122 1.42 -5.13 19.55
N LYS A 123 0.77 -4.25 20.33
CA LYS A 123 1.37 -3.00 20.78
C LYS A 123 1.06 -2.79 22.28
N PHE A 124 2.04 -3.07 23.13
CA PHE A 124 1.95 -2.92 24.57
C PHE A 124 2.62 -1.65 25.06
N ARG A 125 2.30 -1.22 26.28
CA ARG A 125 3.03 -0.14 26.95
C ARG A 125 4.44 -0.60 27.27
N SER A 126 5.41 0.30 27.18
CA SER A 126 6.83 -0.03 27.43
C SER A 126 7.14 -0.43 28.89
N THR A 127 6.19 -0.20 29.80
CA THR A 127 6.27 -0.54 31.24
C THR A 127 5.81 -1.95 31.55
N GLU A 128 5.20 -2.66 30.60
CA GLU A 128 4.70 -4.03 30.83
C GLU A 128 5.84 -5.06 30.75
N ASP A 129 5.74 -6.10 31.58
CA ASP A 129 6.73 -7.16 31.62
C ASP A 129 6.63 -8.05 30.38
N PRO A 130 7.72 -8.18 29.59
CA PRO A 130 7.71 -8.98 28.37
C PRO A 130 7.39 -10.47 28.58
N GLU A 131 7.76 -11.06 29.72
CA GLU A 131 7.47 -12.47 30.01
C GLU A 131 5.98 -12.70 30.33
N ALA A 132 5.37 -11.74 31.05
CA ALA A 132 3.93 -11.77 31.31
C ALA A 132 3.13 -11.61 30.00
N ILE A 133 3.55 -10.73 29.08
CA ILE A 133 2.97 -10.55 27.76
C ILE A 133 3.00 -11.87 26.98
N ASP A 134 4.16 -12.54 26.91
CA ASP A 134 4.36 -13.76 26.15
C ASP A 134 3.41 -14.88 26.66
N LYS A 135 3.28 -15.04 27.98
CA LYS A 135 2.38 -16.04 28.59
C LYS A 135 0.90 -15.78 28.27
N VAL A 136 0.46 -14.53 28.36
CA VAL A 136 -0.95 -14.18 28.08
C VAL A 136 -1.29 -14.42 26.62
N ILE A 137 -0.41 -14.05 25.67
CA ILE A 137 -0.67 -14.27 24.24
C ILE A 137 -0.76 -15.77 23.94
N GLN A 138 0.14 -16.60 24.50
CA GLN A 138 0.16 -18.04 24.28
C GLN A 138 -1.09 -18.74 24.87
N GLN A 139 -1.72 -18.21 25.91
CA GLN A 139 -2.91 -18.80 26.50
C GLN A 139 -4.20 -18.36 25.81
N VAL A 140 -4.30 -17.08 25.46
CA VAL A 140 -5.55 -16.48 24.94
C VAL A 140 -5.97 -17.07 23.62
N LEU A 141 -5.06 -17.25 22.65
CA LEU A 141 -5.44 -17.68 21.32
C LEU A 141 -6.01 -19.10 21.28
N PRO A 142 -5.37 -20.13 21.85
CA PRO A 142 -5.96 -21.47 21.90
C PRO A 142 -7.29 -21.51 22.64
N GLU A 143 -7.39 -20.83 23.83
CA GLU A 143 -8.61 -20.79 24.62
C GLU A 143 -9.80 -20.21 23.84
N LYS A 144 -9.59 -19.07 23.19
CA LYS A 144 -10.68 -18.39 22.46
C LYS A 144 -11.03 -19.05 21.12
N LEU A 145 -10.11 -19.81 20.52
CA LEU A 145 -10.38 -20.57 19.29
C LEU A 145 -11.22 -21.84 19.57
N GLN A 146 -11.26 -22.36 20.80
CA GLN A 146 -12.15 -23.48 21.16
C GLN A 146 -13.64 -23.13 20.98
N ASP A 147 -13.97 -21.85 21.19
CA ASP A 147 -15.34 -21.34 21.04
C ASP A 147 -15.68 -20.92 19.60
N ALA A 148 -14.73 -21.02 18.67
CA ALA A 148 -14.92 -20.60 17.30
C ALA A 148 -15.82 -21.57 16.53
N VAL A 149 -16.98 -21.09 16.09
CA VAL A 149 -17.98 -21.89 15.34
C VAL A 149 -17.91 -21.57 13.86
N GLY A 150 -17.85 -22.60 13.02
CA GLY A 150 -17.95 -22.46 11.56
C GLY A 150 -16.72 -22.96 10.79
N PRO A 151 -16.82 -23.08 9.44
CA PRO A 151 -15.68 -23.47 8.60
C PRO A 151 -14.73 -22.28 8.33
N PRO A 152 -13.38 -22.51 8.32
CA PRO A 152 -12.72 -23.79 8.49
C PRO A 152 -12.76 -24.27 9.95
N LYS A 153 -12.78 -25.61 10.15
CA LYS A 153 -12.65 -26.17 11.49
C LYS A 153 -11.20 -26.06 11.93
N LEU A 154 -10.92 -25.14 12.84
CA LEU A 154 -9.60 -24.91 13.41
C LEU A 154 -9.30 -25.94 14.49
N ASP A 155 -8.04 -26.32 14.64
CA ASP A 155 -7.55 -27.14 15.74
C ASP A 155 -6.82 -26.26 16.77
N PRO A 156 -7.46 -25.90 17.90
CA PRO A 156 -6.85 -25.04 18.92
C PRO A 156 -5.60 -25.67 19.56
N GLU A 157 -5.48 -26.99 19.60
CA GLU A 157 -4.33 -27.69 20.19
C GLU A 157 -3.09 -27.62 19.30
N SER A 158 -3.28 -27.36 17.99
CA SER A 158 -2.19 -27.18 17.02
C SER A 158 -1.55 -25.80 17.05
N VAL A 159 -2.05 -24.88 17.87
CA VAL A 159 -1.57 -23.48 17.91
C VAL A 159 -0.18 -23.44 18.52
N GLU A 160 0.79 -23.06 17.72
CA GLU A 160 2.14 -22.71 18.19
C GLU A 160 2.37 -21.21 18.04
N ILE A 161 2.91 -20.56 19.06
CA ILE A 161 3.20 -19.13 19.06
C ILE A 161 4.64 -18.91 19.52
N LYS A 162 5.43 -18.27 18.67
CA LYS A 162 6.83 -17.96 18.93
C LYS A 162 7.06 -16.46 18.74
N LYS A 163 7.64 -15.79 19.75
CA LYS A 163 8.09 -14.42 19.64
C LYS A 163 9.21 -14.31 18.61
N ILE A 164 9.13 -13.33 17.72
CA ILE A 164 10.12 -13.07 16.68
C ILE A 164 10.64 -11.64 16.76
N ASN A 165 11.89 -11.45 16.33
CA ASN A 165 12.50 -10.14 16.27
C ASN A 165 12.10 -9.38 14.99
N LYS A 166 12.55 -8.11 14.90
CA LYS A 166 12.25 -7.26 13.75
C LYS A 166 12.77 -7.82 12.44
N THR A 167 13.97 -8.39 12.43
CA THR A 167 14.59 -8.95 11.21
C THR A 167 13.80 -10.16 10.70
N GLU A 168 13.40 -11.06 11.60
CA GLU A 168 12.54 -12.20 11.25
C GLU A 168 11.18 -11.74 10.73
N THR A 169 10.57 -10.74 11.39
CA THR A 169 9.31 -10.13 10.92
C THR A 169 9.45 -9.56 9.52
N ASP A 170 10.53 -8.82 9.28
CA ASP A 170 10.84 -8.24 7.98
C ASP A 170 11.03 -9.32 6.91
N ASN A 171 11.68 -10.42 7.24
CA ASN A 171 11.85 -11.56 6.32
C ASN A 171 10.51 -12.22 5.98
N PHE A 172 9.62 -12.41 6.94
CA PHE A 172 8.28 -12.96 6.68
C PHE A 172 7.46 -12.02 5.78
N LEU A 173 7.43 -10.72 6.09
CA LEU A 173 6.69 -9.74 5.29
C LEU A 173 7.28 -9.58 3.88
N ASN A 174 8.59 -9.75 3.69
CA ASN A 174 9.21 -9.73 2.37
C ASN A 174 8.77 -10.92 1.48
N ASN A 175 8.27 -11.99 2.09
CA ASN A 175 7.72 -13.13 1.36
C ASN A 175 6.25 -12.95 0.98
N CYS A 176 5.55 -11.93 1.49
CA CYS A 176 4.15 -11.65 1.18
C CYS A 176 4.06 -10.56 0.14
N CYS A 177 3.25 -10.72 -0.91
CA CYS A 177 3.00 -9.63 -1.86
C CYS A 177 2.04 -8.58 -1.28
N GLY A 178 1.99 -7.40 -1.89
CA GLY A 178 0.99 -6.36 -1.62
C GLY A 178 1.02 -5.75 -0.22
N THR A 179 2.07 -6.01 0.57
CA THR A 179 2.23 -5.44 1.91
C THR A 179 2.95 -4.10 1.85
N ARG A 180 2.51 -3.13 2.64
CA ARG A 180 3.18 -1.83 2.85
C ARG A 180 3.60 -1.71 4.31
N ARG A 181 4.77 -1.13 4.55
CA ARG A 181 5.26 -0.90 5.91
C ARG A 181 4.97 0.50 6.43
N SER A 182 4.78 1.47 5.54
CA SER A 182 4.37 2.82 5.88
C SER A 182 2.86 2.94 5.70
N LYS A 183 2.15 3.14 6.79
CA LYS A 183 0.80 3.71 6.76
C LYS A 183 0.96 5.18 7.07
N THR A 184 0.90 6.02 6.07
CA THR A 184 0.50 7.39 6.35
C THR A 184 -0.91 7.29 6.89
N ALA A 185 -1.11 7.80 8.11
CA ALA A 185 -2.46 8.03 8.58
C ALA A 185 -3.15 8.76 7.44
N SER A 186 -4.17 8.12 6.88
CA SER A 186 -5.04 8.72 5.89
C SER A 186 -5.68 9.94 6.56
N GLN A 187 -4.96 11.03 6.58
CA GLN A 187 -5.57 12.33 6.73
C GLN A 187 -6.33 12.52 5.43
N SER A 188 -7.62 12.38 5.53
CA SER A 188 -8.61 12.71 4.53
C SER A 188 -8.54 14.22 4.20
N LEU A 189 -7.44 14.66 3.67
CA LEU A 189 -7.36 15.90 2.95
C LEU A 189 -7.77 15.58 1.52
N ARG A 190 -9.02 15.86 1.22
CA ARG A 190 -9.56 15.96 -0.13
C ARG A 190 -8.78 17.01 -0.89
N ILE A 191 -7.63 16.63 -1.46
CA ILE A 191 -6.84 17.51 -2.30
C ILE A 191 -7.18 17.18 -3.74
N VAL A 192 -7.74 18.13 -4.45
CA VAL A 192 -7.86 18.12 -5.91
C VAL A 192 -6.45 18.15 -6.48
N GLY A 193 -6.06 17.13 -7.27
CA GLY A 193 -4.76 17.10 -7.95
C GLY A 193 -3.70 16.15 -7.37
N GLY A 194 -4.05 15.30 -6.39
CA GLY A 194 -3.13 14.31 -5.83
C GLY A 194 -2.25 14.82 -4.68
N THR A 195 -1.46 13.90 -4.10
CA THR A 195 -0.51 14.18 -3.00
C THR A 195 0.82 13.53 -3.26
N GLN A 196 1.90 14.14 -2.75
CA GLN A 196 3.22 13.51 -2.78
C GLN A 196 3.27 12.27 -1.89
N VAL A 197 3.95 11.24 -2.38
CA VAL A 197 4.08 9.94 -1.74
C VAL A 197 5.25 9.94 -0.76
N GLN A 198 5.08 9.26 0.39
CA GLN A 198 6.15 9.01 1.35
C GLN A 198 6.84 7.66 1.06
N GLU A 199 8.12 7.53 1.47
CA GLU A 199 8.87 6.27 1.26
C GLU A 199 8.15 5.08 1.90
N GLY A 200 7.94 4.02 1.10
CA GLY A 200 7.28 2.79 1.53
C GLY A 200 5.76 2.77 1.40
N GLU A 201 5.12 3.84 0.90
CA GLU A 201 3.68 3.84 0.63
C GLU A 201 3.31 3.02 -0.61
N TRP A 202 4.11 3.13 -1.68
CA TRP A 202 3.90 2.41 -2.94
C TRP A 202 5.20 1.74 -3.40
N PRO A 203 5.68 0.71 -2.67
CA PRO A 203 7.02 0.16 -2.89
C PRO A 203 7.17 -0.65 -4.18
N TRP A 204 6.08 -0.89 -4.89
CA TRP A 204 6.05 -1.56 -6.21
C TRP A 204 6.12 -0.60 -7.39
N GLN A 205 6.05 0.71 -7.14
CA GLN A 205 6.17 1.70 -8.20
C GLN A 205 7.58 1.72 -8.79
N ALA A 206 7.67 1.74 -10.10
CA ALA A 206 8.92 1.88 -10.85
C ALA A 206 8.80 2.96 -11.93
N SER A 207 9.91 3.63 -12.21
CA SER A 207 10.07 4.55 -13.35
C SER A 207 10.88 3.88 -14.45
N LEU A 208 10.30 3.71 -15.63
CA LEU A 208 10.97 3.25 -16.84
C LEU A 208 11.60 4.45 -17.57
N GLN A 209 12.91 4.42 -17.75
CA GLN A 209 13.69 5.49 -18.34
C GLN A 209 14.40 5.02 -19.59
N TRP A 210 14.17 5.69 -20.72
CA TRP A 210 14.91 5.51 -21.97
C TRP A 210 16.01 6.56 -22.03
N ASP A 211 17.26 6.10 -22.11
CA ASP A 211 18.45 6.96 -22.07
C ASP A 211 18.46 7.92 -20.88
N GLY A 212 17.99 7.45 -19.72
CA GLY A 212 17.92 8.22 -18.48
C GLY A 212 16.71 9.16 -18.36
N ILE A 213 15.87 9.26 -19.40
CA ILE A 213 14.67 10.11 -19.39
C ILE A 213 13.44 9.27 -19.08
N HIS A 214 12.67 9.67 -18.06
CA HIS A 214 11.41 9.01 -17.70
C HIS A 214 10.45 9.01 -18.91
N ARG A 215 9.87 7.86 -19.20
CA ARG A 215 8.92 7.66 -20.31
C ARG A 215 7.61 7.05 -19.84
N CYS A 216 7.70 6.10 -18.91
CA CYS A 216 6.56 5.34 -18.41
C CYS A 216 6.75 4.93 -16.97
N GLY A 217 5.64 4.67 -16.30
CA GLY A 217 5.59 3.90 -15.07
C GLY A 217 5.66 2.39 -15.33
N ALA A 218 5.93 1.64 -14.29
CA ALA A 218 5.81 0.18 -14.26
C ALA A 218 5.57 -0.29 -12.83
N THR A 219 5.18 -1.56 -12.69
CA THR A 219 4.84 -2.17 -11.41
C THR A 219 5.66 -3.43 -11.16
N LEU A 220 6.34 -3.50 -10.03
CA LEU A 220 7.12 -4.67 -9.62
C LEU A 220 6.18 -5.79 -9.16
N ILE A 221 6.22 -6.95 -9.86
CA ILE A 221 5.37 -8.11 -9.55
C ILE A 221 6.13 -9.26 -8.90
N ASN A 222 7.45 -9.32 -9.08
CA ASN A 222 8.39 -10.12 -8.29
C ASN A 222 9.78 -9.49 -8.34
N SER A 223 10.80 -10.14 -7.77
CA SER A 223 12.16 -9.56 -7.68
C SER A 223 12.84 -9.27 -9.04
N THR A 224 12.32 -9.83 -10.14
CA THR A 224 12.93 -9.70 -11.49
C THR A 224 11.95 -9.22 -12.57
N TRP A 225 10.66 -9.16 -12.31
CA TRP A 225 9.67 -8.86 -13.32
C TRP A 225 8.83 -7.63 -13.00
N LEU A 226 8.63 -6.82 -14.02
CA LEU A 226 7.75 -5.66 -14.05
C LEU A 226 6.58 -5.90 -15.00
N VAL A 227 5.44 -5.28 -14.71
CA VAL A 227 4.32 -5.10 -15.64
C VAL A 227 4.23 -3.62 -16.01
N SER A 228 4.00 -3.34 -17.30
CA SER A 228 3.78 -2.00 -17.83
C SER A 228 2.84 -2.04 -19.05
N ALA A 229 2.62 -0.92 -19.73
CA ALA A 229 1.82 -0.85 -20.94
C ALA A 229 2.64 -1.25 -22.19
N ALA A 230 1.97 -1.85 -23.17
CA ALA A 230 2.59 -2.21 -24.45
C ALA A 230 3.04 -0.99 -25.25
N HIS A 231 2.25 0.10 -25.21
CA HIS A 231 2.54 1.32 -25.94
C HIS A 231 3.86 1.99 -25.52
N CYS A 232 4.31 1.76 -24.29
CA CYS A 232 5.59 2.26 -23.78
C CYS A 232 6.78 1.76 -24.59
N PHE A 233 6.70 0.55 -25.13
CA PHE A 233 7.76 -0.11 -25.89
C PHE A 233 7.54 -0.11 -27.40
N ARG A 234 6.49 0.56 -27.90
CA ARG A 234 6.17 0.59 -29.32
C ARG A 234 7.30 1.16 -30.18
N THR A 235 7.86 2.30 -29.77
CA THR A 235 8.95 3.00 -30.44
C THR A 235 10.32 2.62 -29.86
N TYR A 236 10.38 2.39 -28.57
CA TYR A 236 11.60 2.19 -27.78
C TYR A 236 11.78 0.70 -27.46
N LYS A 237 12.30 -0.08 -28.42
CA LYS A 237 12.29 -1.56 -28.37
C LYS A 237 13.57 -2.19 -27.79
N ASP A 238 14.67 -1.45 -27.77
CA ASP A 238 15.98 -1.96 -27.34
C ASP A 238 16.04 -2.01 -25.78
N PRO A 239 16.10 -3.20 -25.16
CA PRO A 239 16.12 -3.32 -23.72
C PRO A 239 17.38 -2.72 -23.07
N ASP A 240 18.52 -2.70 -23.78
CA ASP A 240 19.80 -2.23 -23.24
C ASP A 240 19.81 -0.71 -22.96
N ARG A 241 18.91 0.03 -23.62
CA ARG A 241 18.72 1.48 -23.44
C ARG A 241 17.75 1.83 -22.31
N TRP A 242 17.07 0.83 -21.73
CA TRP A 242 16.13 1.04 -20.66
C TRP A 242 16.77 0.84 -19.28
N THR A 243 16.52 1.78 -18.41
CA THR A 243 16.82 1.67 -16.98
C THR A 243 15.54 1.84 -16.17
N VAL A 244 15.52 1.23 -14.98
CA VAL A 244 14.40 1.21 -14.05
C VAL A 244 14.85 1.81 -12.72
N SER A 245 14.17 2.85 -12.27
CA SER A 245 14.40 3.45 -10.96
C SER A 245 13.26 3.10 -10.02
N PHE A 246 13.59 2.77 -8.77
CA PHE A 246 12.68 2.47 -7.68
C PHE A 246 12.86 3.49 -6.55
N GLY A 247 11.79 3.69 -5.78
CA GLY A 247 11.70 4.64 -4.70
C GLY A 247 10.75 5.79 -5.01
N VAL A 248 10.71 6.79 -4.15
CA VAL A 248 9.81 7.95 -4.29
C VAL A 248 10.38 9.07 -5.16
N THR A 249 11.64 8.94 -5.61
CA THR A 249 12.29 9.90 -6.52
C THR A 249 12.93 9.17 -7.69
N ILE A 250 12.90 9.81 -8.86
CA ILE A 250 13.57 9.32 -10.07
C ILE A 250 15.09 9.55 -9.94
N ASP A 251 15.48 10.74 -9.44
CA ASP A 251 16.86 11.14 -9.23
C ASP A 251 17.01 11.97 -7.94
N PRO A 252 17.82 11.54 -6.97
CA PRO A 252 18.47 10.22 -6.89
C PRO A 252 17.44 9.09 -6.59
N PRO A 253 17.55 7.93 -7.25
CA PRO A 253 16.68 6.79 -6.98
C PRO A 253 17.15 6.03 -5.74
N LYS A 254 16.22 5.32 -5.09
CA LYS A 254 16.55 4.39 -4.00
C LYS A 254 17.32 3.17 -4.53
N MET A 255 16.96 2.72 -5.73
CA MET A 255 17.58 1.59 -6.42
C MET A 255 17.40 1.74 -7.93
N LYS A 256 18.39 1.27 -8.71
CA LYS A 256 18.35 1.29 -10.18
C LYS A 256 18.75 -0.06 -10.76
N ARG A 257 18.11 -0.47 -11.87
CA ARG A 257 18.40 -1.68 -12.64
C ARG A 257 18.29 -1.38 -14.13
N SER A 258 18.91 -2.24 -14.96
CA SER A 258 18.68 -2.26 -16.42
C SER A 258 17.64 -3.32 -16.77
N LEU A 259 17.04 -3.23 -17.94
CA LEU A 259 16.21 -4.30 -18.47
C LEU A 259 17.08 -5.34 -19.18
N ARG A 260 16.62 -6.59 -19.16
CA ARG A 260 17.20 -7.71 -19.87
C ARG A 260 16.36 -8.11 -21.08
N ARG A 261 15.04 -8.16 -20.92
CA ARG A 261 14.07 -8.55 -21.95
C ARG A 261 12.76 -7.79 -21.80
N ILE A 262 12.06 -7.62 -22.91
CA ILE A 262 10.75 -6.98 -22.97
C ILE A 262 9.83 -7.89 -23.78
N PHE A 263 8.65 -8.17 -23.26
CA PHE A 263 7.59 -8.90 -23.96
C PHE A 263 6.35 -8.02 -24.05
N VAL A 264 6.00 -7.64 -25.26
CA VAL A 264 4.77 -6.90 -25.57
C VAL A 264 3.70 -7.91 -25.96
N HIS A 265 2.45 -7.68 -25.58
CA HIS A 265 1.36 -8.59 -25.90
C HIS A 265 1.19 -8.71 -27.43
N GLU A 266 1.12 -9.91 -27.95
CA GLU A 266 1.15 -10.22 -29.38
C GLU A 266 -0.05 -9.65 -30.15
N LYS A 267 -1.18 -9.45 -29.47
CA LYS A 267 -2.41 -8.88 -30.04
C LYS A 267 -2.50 -7.36 -29.93
N TYR A 268 -1.53 -6.71 -29.26
CA TYR A 268 -1.51 -5.25 -29.17
C TYR A 268 -1.32 -4.62 -30.53
N LYS A 269 -2.22 -3.72 -30.91
CA LYS A 269 -2.15 -2.97 -32.19
C LYS A 269 -2.61 -1.53 -31.97
N TYR A 270 -1.73 -0.57 -32.22
CA TYR A 270 -2.09 0.83 -32.28
C TYR A 270 -2.96 1.12 -33.52
N PRO A 271 -4.01 1.94 -33.45
CA PRO A 271 -4.45 2.78 -32.34
C PRO A 271 -5.57 2.19 -31.46
N SER A 272 -5.87 0.90 -31.53
CA SER A 272 -7.01 0.30 -30.82
C SER A 272 -6.90 0.36 -29.30
N HIS A 273 -5.69 0.53 -28.74
CA HIS A 273 -5.37 0.49 -27.32
C HIS A 273 -5.80 -0.80 -26.58
N ASP A 274 -6.37 -1.77 -27.30
CA ASP A 274 -6.71 -3.07 -26.70
C ASP A 274 -5.45 -3.94 -26.54
N TYR A 275 -5.43 -4.81 -25.55
CA TYR A 275 -4.27 -5.63 -25.19
C TYR A 275 -3.03 -4.80 -24.80
N ASP A 276 -3.20 -3.61 -24.25
CA ASP A 276 -2.11 -2.70 -23.91
C ASP A 276 -1.38 -3.12 -22.63
N ILE A 277 -0.64 -4.22 -22.74
CA ILE A 277 0.14 -4.81 -21.64
C ILE A 277 1.50 -5.31 -22.14
N SER A 278 2.50 -5.17 -21.32
CA SER A 278 3.83 -5.71 -21.48
C SER A 278 4.40 -6.21 -20.16
N VAL A 279 5.37 -7.13 -20.22
CA VAL A 279 6.20 -7.49 -19.07
C VAL A 279 7.66 -7.28 -19.43
N ALA A 280 8.44 -6.81 -18.47
CA ALA A 280 9.86 -6.55 -18.64
C ALA A 280 10.67 -7.26 -17.53
N GLU A 281 11.75 -7.92 -17.95
CA GLU A 281 12.67 -8.60 -17.05
C GLU A 281 13.84 -7.69 -16.69
N LEU A 282 14.12 -7.58 -15.38
CA LEU A 282 15.29 -6.88 -14.88
C LEU A 282 16.56 -7.68 -15.12
N SER A 283 17.68 -7.02 -15.36
CA SER A 283 19.01 -7.65 -15.56
C SER A 283 19.52 -8.39 -14.31
N SER A 284 19.06 -7.97 -13.12
CA SER A 284 19.35 -8.62 -11.84
C SER A 284 18.21 -8.42 -10.84
N PRO A 285 18.01 -9.37 -9.91
CA PRO A 285 16.95 -9.26 -8.92
C PRO A 285 17.09 -8.01 -8.04
N VAL A 286 15.97 -7.46 -7.60
CA VAL A 286 15.92 -6.45 -6.55
C VAL A 286 15.70 -7.11 -5.20
N PRO A 287 16.47 -6.75 -4.16
CA PRO A 287 16.16 -7.14 -2.80
C PRO A 287 14.91 -6.38 -2.33
N TYR A 288 14.02 -7.08 -1.64
CA TYR A 288 12.85 -6.43 -1.04
C TYR A 288 13.24 -5.64 0.20
N THR A 289 12.74 -4.42 0.25
CA THR A 289 12.98 -3.44 1.33
C THR A 289 11.67 -2.70 1.63
N ASN A 290 11.69 -1.77 2.57
CA ASN A 290 10.54 -0.91 2.82
C ASN A 290 10.19 -0.05 1.59
N ALA A 291 11.20 0.34 0.81
CA ALA A 291 11.04 1.22 -0.35
C ALA A 291 10.83 0.48 -1.69
N VAL A 292 11.15 -0.82 -1.74
CA VAL A 292 11.05 -1.65 -2.97
C VAL A 292 10.45 -3.00 -2.60
N HIS A 293 9.23 -3.26 -3.07
CA HIS A 293 8.52 -4.49 -2.76
C HIS A 293 7.53 -4.85 -3.88
N ARG A 294 7.16 -6.12 -4.01
CA ARG A 294 6.22 -6.59 -5.03
C ARG A 294 4.76 -6.39 -4.63
N ILE A 295 3.92 -6.11 -5.62
CA ILE A 295 2.46 -6.10 -5.48
C ILE A 295 1.88 -7.51 -5.71
N CYS A 296 0.67 -7.77 -5.23
CA CYS A 296 -0.05 -8.99 -5.59
C CYS A 296 -0.68 -8.87 -6.98
N LEU A 297 -0.59 -9.96 -7.76
CA LEU A 297 -1.38 -10.11 -8.96
C LEU A 297 -2.72 -10.74 -8.59
N PRO A 298 -3.85 -10.15 -9.01
CA PRO A 298 -5.17 -10.73 -8.77
C PRO A 298 -5.35 -12.02 -9.56
N ASP A 299 -6.21 -12.90 -9.09
CA ASP A 299 -6.65 -14.06 -9.87
C ASP A 299 -7.44 -13.62 -11.11
N ALA A 300 -7.48 -14.47 -12.15
CA ALA A 300 -8.24 -14.18 -13.37
C ALA A 300 -9.74 -13.96 -13.12
N SER A 301 -10.28 -14.62 -12.09
CA SER A 301 -11.67 -14.48 -11.65
C SER A 301 -11.91 -13.36 -10.63
N HIS A 302 -10.88 -12.59 -10.28
CA HIS A 302 -11.02 -11.51 -9.32
C HIS A 302 -11.80 -10.33 -9.91
N GLU A 303 -12.87 -9.94 -9.24
CA GLU A 303 -13.69 -8.80 -9.62
C GLU A 303 -13.47 -7.63 -8.68
N PHE A 304 -13.21 -6.47 -9.24
CA PHE A 304 -13.22 -5.20 -8.52
C PHE A 304 -14.61 -4.59 -8.69
N HIS A 305 -15.25 -4.19 -7.59
CA HIS A 305 -16.60 -3.68 -7.61
C HIS A 305 -16.65 -2.18 -7.84
N GLN A 306 -17.74 -1.71 -8.44
CA GLN A 306 -18.02 -0.28 -8.60
C GLN A 306 -17.93 0.44 -7.25
N GLY A 307 -17.30 1.63 -7.23
CA GLY A 307 -17.08 2.41 -6.01
C GLY A 307 -15.94 1.90 -5.13
N SER A 308 -15.20 0.82 -5.52
CA SER A 308 -13.97 0.44 -4.82
C SER A 308 -12.97 1.59 -4.88
N GLU A 309 -12.39 1.91 -3.73
CA GLU A 309 -11.29 2.86 -3.67
C GLU A 309 -10.06 2.30 -4.36
N MET A 310 -9.58 3.07 -5.34
CA MET A 310 -8.37 2.75 -6.07
C MET A 310 -7.39 3.90 -6.01
N PHE A 311 -6.13 3.58 -6.17
CA PHE A 311 -5.07 4.59 -6.26
C PHE A 311 -4.29 4.41 -7.56
N VAL A 312 -4.04 5.54 -8.20
CA VAL A 312 -3.07 5.66 -9.28
C VAL A 312 -1.84 6.34 -8.74
N THR A 313 -0.67 5.83 -9.10
CA THR A 313 0.60 6.42 -8.68
C THR A 313 1.52 6.57 -9.87
N GLY A 314 2.29 7.65 -9.90
CA GLY A 314 3.23 7.89 -10.99
C GLY A 314 4.08 9.15 -10.83
N PHE A 315 4.95 9.31 -11.80
CA PHE A 315 5.85 10.45 -11.94
C PHE A 315 5.42 11.37 -13.10
N GLY A 316 4.18 11.23 -13.54
CA GLY A 316 3.63 11.99 -14.67
C GLY A 316 3.43 13.47 -14.36
N ALA A 317 2.94 14.18 -15.36
CA ALA A 317 2.60 15.59 -15.24
C ALA A 317 1.39 15.78 -14.30
N LEU A 318 1.38 16.88 -13.56
CA LEU A 318 0.27 17.24 -12.67
C LEU A 318 -0.86 17.98 -13.39
N GLN A 319 -0.66 18.31 -14.66
CA GLN A 319 -1.62 18.98 -15.54
C GLN A 319 -1.29 18.66 -17.01
N ASN A 320 -2.25 18.88 -17.90
CA ASN A 320 -2.03 18.72 -19.33
C ASN A 320 -0.82 19.52 -19.81
N ASP A 321 -0.01 18.90 -20.69
CA ASP A 321 1.22 19.49 -21.27
C ASP A 321 2.30 19.86 -20.23
N GLY A 322 2.18 19.35 -19.01
CA GLY A 322 3.17 19.55 -17.95
C GLY A 322 4.38 18.61 -18.09
N ASN A 323 5.43 18.89 -17.32
CA ASN A 323 6.60 18.03 -17.23
C ASN A 323 6.40 16.89 -16.24
N SER A 324 7.04 15.75 -16.49
CA SER A 324 7.14 14.66 -15.51
C SER A 324 7.78 15.16 -14.21
N GLN A 325 7.34 14.60 -13.09
CA GLN A 325 7.79 14.97 -11.76
C GLN A 325 8.97 14.09 -11.33
N ASN A 326 9.92 14.68 -10.62
CA ASN A 326 11.00 13.89 -9.99
C ASN A 326 10.51 13.11 -8.77
N HIS A 327 9.46 13.58 -8.12
CA HIS A 327 8.86 12.94 -6.93
C HIS A 327 7.59 12.18 -7.32
N LEU A 328 7.37 11.02 -6.68
CA LEU A 328 6.18 10.20 -6.88
C LEU A 328 4.93 10.87 -6.30
N TRP A 329 3.85 10.84 -7.08
CA TRP A 329 2.54 11.34 -6.70
C TRP A 329 1.52 10.21 -6.66
N GLN A 330 0.45 10.43 -5.93
CA GLN A 330 -0.70 9.53 -5.84
C GLN A 330 -2.00 10.31 -5.98
N VAL A 331 -2.99 9.67 -6.59
CA VAL A 331 -4.36 10.16 -6.66
C VAL A 331 -5.33 9.02 -6.36
N GLN A 332 -6.32 9.30 -5.53
CA GLN A 332 -7.43 8.37 -5.28
C GLN A 332 -8.48 8.54 -6.36
N VAL A 333 -8.89 7.43 -6.96
CA VAL A 333 -9.90 7.36 -8.03
C VAL A 333 -10.94 6.29 -7.69
N ASP A 334 -12.13 6.45 -8.25
CA ASP A 334 -13.22 5.48 -8.08
C ASP A 334 -13.32 4.62 -9.34
N LEU A 335 -13.56 3.31 -9.16
CA LEU A 335 -13.85 2.41 -10.28
C LEU A 335 -15.23 2.75 -10.84
N ILE A 336 -15.31 2.94 -12.15
CA ILE A 336 -16.53 3.25 -12.90
C ILE A 336 -16.91 2.02 -13.72
N ASP A 337 -18.18 1.67 -13.73
CA ASP A 337 -18.64 0.52 -14.50
C ASP A 337 -18.49 0.74 -16.02
N THR A 338 -18.31 -0.37 -16.73
CA THR A 338 -18.07 -0.35 -18.18
C THR A 338 -19.25 0.21 -18.98
N GLN A 339 -20.49 0.04 -18.49
CA GLN A 339 -21.68 0.56 -19.17
C GLN A 339 -21.69 2.09 -19.14
N THR A 340 -21.46 2.69 -17.98
CA THR A 340 -21.32 4.15 -17.80
C THR A 340 -20.21 4.72 -18.65
N CYS A 341 -19.03 4.06 -18.69
CA CYS A 341 -17.94 4.48 -19.56
C CYS A 341 -18.22 4.36 -21.05
N ASN A 342 -19.09 3.46 -21.47
CA ASN A 342 -19.48 3.26 -22.86
C ASN A 342 -20.68 4.12 -23.29
N GLU A 343 -21.20 4.98 -22.43
CA GLU A 343 -22.24 5.93 -22.80
C GLU A 343 -21.77 6.91 -23.88
N PRO A 344 -22.69 7.41 -24.75
CA PRO A 344 -22.34 8.31 -25.87
C PRO A 344 -21.55 9.56 -25.48
N GLN A 345 -21.83 10.12 -24.28
CA GLN A 345 -21.14 11.30 -23.76
C GLN A 345 -19.74 10.98 -23.19
N SER A 346 -19.40 9.68 -23.00
CA SER A 346 -18.09 9.23 -22.54
C SER A 346 -17.31 8.63 -23.70
N TYR A 347 -17.11 7.33 -23.75
CA TYR A 347 -16.28 6.67 -24.75
C TYR A 347 -17.07 5.93 -25.84
N ASN A 348 -18.39 6.04 -25.85
CA ASN A 348 -19.28 5.61 -26.93
C ASN A 348 -19.00 4.19 -27.46
N GLY A 349 -18.90 3.21 -26.57
CA GLY A 349 -18.67 1.80 -26.93
C GLY A 349 -17.20 1.40 -27.15
N ALA A 350 -16.23 2.29 -26.95
CA ALA A 350 -14.82 1.98 -27.15
C ALA A 350 -14.17 1.10 -26.05
N ILE A 351 -14.81 0.97 -24.90
CA ILE A 351 -14.27 0.23 -23.75
C ILE A 351 -14.55 -1.26 -23.93
N THR A 352 -13.49 -2.06 -24.03
CA THR A 352 -13.57 -3.53 -24.18
C THR A 352 -13.60 -4.23 -22.81
N PRO A 353 -13.96 -5.53 -22.74
CA PRO A 353 -13.90 -6.30 -21.49
C PRO A 353 -12.48 -6.40 -20.86
N ARG A 354 -11.44 -6.08 -21.62
CA ARG A 354 -10.04 -6.07 -21.18
C ARG A 354 -9.58 -4.71 -20.64
N MET A 355 -10.50 -3.76 -20.52
CA MET A 355 -10.25 -2.41 -20.02
C MET A 355 -11.02 -2.17 -18.72
N LEU A 356 -10.54 -1.27 -17.90
CA LEU A 356 -11.17 -0.69 -16.72
C LEU A 356 -11.25 0.81 -16.89
N CYS A 357 -12.33 1.40 -16.38
CA CYS A 357 -12.46 2.83 -16.23
C CYS A 357 -12.30 3.21 -14.76
N ALA A 358 -11.45 4.17 -14.46
CA ALA A 358 -11.37 4.73 -13.11
C ALA A 358 -11.06 6.22 -13.16
N GLY A 359 -11.61 6.98 -12.22
CA GLY A 359 -11.47 8.43 -12.19
C GLY A 359 -12.65 9.10 -11.52
N SER A 360 -12.99 10.27 -12.00
CA SER A 360 -14.19 11.01 -11.60
C SER A 360 -14.94 11.52 -12.83
N LEU A 361 -16.22 11.18 -12.97
CA LEU A 361 -17.07 11.72 -14.04
C LEU A 361 -17.23 13.25 -13.98
N LYS A 362 -16.93 13.86 -12.83
CA LYS A 362 -16.89 15.33 -12.67
C LYS A 362 -15.56 15.94 -13.11
N GLY A 363 -14.60 15.12 -13.55
CA GLY A 363 -13.22 15.54 -13.79
C GLY A 363 -12.45 15.78 -12.49
N LYS A 364 -11.29 16.45 -12.57
CA LYS A 364 -10.42 16.87 -11.44
C LYS A 364 -9.53 15.80 -10.82
N ARG A 365 -9.75 14.50 -11.04
CA ARG A 365 -8.92 13.40 -10.53
C ARG A 365 -8.72 12.35 -11.59
N ASP A 366 -7.48 12.14 -12.02
CA ASP A 366 -7.12 11.17 -13.06
C ASP A 366 -5.60 10.94 -13.07
N ALA A 367 -5.15 9.90 -13.82
CA ALA A 367 -3.77 9.77 -14.29
C ALA A 367 -3.48 10.81 -15.39
N CYS A 368 -2.21 11.14 -15.58
CA CYS A 368 -1.82 12.09 -16.61
C CYS A 368 -0.60 11.61 -17.41
N GLN A 369 -0.13 12.45 -18.36
CA GLN A 369 1.01 12.15 -19.21
C GLN A 369 2.26 11.80 -18.40
N GLY A 370 2.89 10.66 -18.71
CA GLY A 370 4.01 10.11 -17.95
C GLY A 370 3.62 9.09 -16.88
N ASP A 371 2.33 8.95 -16.50
CA ASP A 371 1.86 7.87 -15.65
C ASP A 371 1.59 6.57 -16.44
N SER A 372 1.58 6.64 -17.77
CA SER A 372 1.43 5.50 -18.70
C SER A 372 2.23 4.29 -18.27
N GLY A 373 1.60 3.11 -18.25
CA GLY A 373 2.24 1.87 -17.79
C GLY A 373 2.33 1.71 -16.27
N GLY A 374 2.04 2.77 -15.50
CA GLY A 374 2.00 2.76 -14.04
C GLY A 374 0.78 2.00 -13.48
N PRO A 375 0.74 1.75 -12.17
CA PRO A 375 -0.27 0.93 -11.53
C PRO A 375 -1.56 1.68 -11.20
N LEU A 376 -2.70 1.01 -11.41
CA LEU A 376 -3.96 1.22 -10.71
C LEU A 376 -4.10 0.10 -9.67
N VAL A 377 -4.18 0.45 -8.41
CA VAL A 377 -4.15 -0.51 -7.29
C VAL A 377 -5.35 -0.37 -6.37
N SER A 378 -5.75 -1.49 -5.76
CA SER A 378 -6.81 -1.54 -4.75
C SER A 378 -6.41 -2.51 -3.64
N ALA A 379 -6.82 -2.22 -2.40
CA ALA A 379 -6.59 -3.09 -1.26
C ALA A 379 -7.80 -3.98 -0.98
N ASP A 380 -7.55 -5.20 -0.49
CA ASP A 380 -8.58 -6.03 0.11
C ASP A 380 -8.86 -5.63 1.58
N ALA A 381 -9.83 -6.29 2.22
CA ALA A 381 -10.20 -6.04 3.62
C ALA A 381 -9.06 -6.30 4.63
N ARG A 382 -7.98 -6.99 4.22
CA ARG A 382 -6.79 -7.28 5.01
C ARG A 382 -5.68 -6.23 4.82
N ASP A 383 -5.92 -5.17 4.01
CA ASP A 383 -4.93 -4.16 3.59
C ASP A 383 -3.79 -4.77 2.73
N ILE A 384 -4.14 -5.79 1.92
CA ILE A 384 -3.26 -6.39 0.90
C ILE A 384 -3.59 -5.76 -0.44
N TRP A 385 -2.57 -5.27 -1.12
CA TRP A 385 -2.70 -4.49 -2.34
C TRP A 385 -2.55 -5.34 -3.59
N TYR A 386 -3.47 -5.15 -4.53
CA TYR A 386 -3.54 -5.86 -5.81
C TYR A 386 -3.42 -4.89 -6.98
N LEU A 387 -2.73 -5.34 -8.03
CA LEU A 387 -2.65 -4.64 -9.30
C LEU A 387 -3.95 -4.83 -10.09
N ALA A 388 -4.86 -3.88 -9.99
CA ALA A 388 -6.15 -3.92 -10.69
C ALA A 388 -6.02 -3.58 -12.17
N GLY A 389 -5.21 -2.56 -12.49
CA GLY A 389 -5.05 -2.05 -13.83
C GLY A 389 -3.68 -1.45 -14.12
N ILE A 390 -3.44 -1.15 -15.39
CA ILE A 390 -2.25 -0.48 -15.90
C ILE A 390 -2.71 0.77 -16.63
N VAL A 391 -2.14 1.94 -16.33
CA VAL A 391 -2.46 3.20 -17.01
C VAL A 391 -2.22 3.04 -18.50
N SER A 392 -3.27 3.21 -19.33
CA SER A 392 -3.22 2.94 -20.76
C SER A 392 -3.51 4.17 -21.61
N TRP A 393 -4.72 4.74 -21.56
CA TRP A 393 -5.11 5.88 -22.38
C TRP A 393 -6.24 6.68 -21.77
N GLY A 394 -6.57 7.83 -22.36
CA GLY A 394 -7.68 8.71 -22.01
C GLY A 394 -7.70 9.93 -22.91
N ASP A 395 -8.85 10.62 -22.94
CA ASP A 395 -9.02 11.89 -23.64
C ASP A 395 -8.66 13.03 -22.68
N GLU A 396 -7.42 13.53 -22.71
CA GLU A 396 -6.83 14.53 -21.82
C GLU A 396 -6.88 14.10 -20.33
N CYS A 397 -6.24 14.88 -19.43
CA CYS A 397 -6.23 14.55 -18.01
C CYS A 397 -7.40 15.21 -17.29
N ALA A 398 -8.13 14.45 -16.48
CA ALA A 398 -9.15 14.95 -15.54
C ALA A 398 -10.33 15.72 -16.19
N GLN A 399 -10.71 15.42 -17.42
CA GLN A 399 -11.85 16.02 -18.10
C GLN A 399 -13.19 15.43 -17.62
N PRO A 400 -14.27 16.24 -17.56
CA PRO A 400 -15.60 15.73 -17.26
C PRO A 400 -16.04 14.66 -18.27
N ASN A 401 -16.63 13.57 -17.79
CA ASN A 401 -17.08 12.40 -18.55
C ASN A 401 -15.97 11.66 -19.32
N LYS A 402 -14.70 11.95 -19.04
CA LYS A 402 -13.54 11.29 -19.66
C LYS A 402 -12.61 10.72 -18.59
N PRO A 403 -13.06 9.68 -17.83
CA PRO A 403 -12.20 9.03 -16.84
C PRO A 403 -11.03 8.31 -17.52
N GLY A 404 -9.96 8.08 -16.78
CA GLY A 404 -8.81 7.32 -17.26
C GLY A 404 -9.18 5.87 -17.61
N ILE A 405 -8.52 5.34 -18.64
CA ILE A 405 -8.69 3.96 -19.10
C ILE A 405 -7.44 3.16 -18.80
N TYR A 406 -7.65 2.00 -18.23
CA TYR A 406 -6.62 1.10 -17.73
C TYR A 406 -6.77 -0.27 -18.35
N THR A 407 -5.66 -0.95 -18.63
CA THR A 407 -5.69 -2.36 -18.99
C THR A 407 -6.10 -3.18 -17.76
N ARG A 408 -7.14 -4.01 -17.87
CA ARG A 408 -7.67 -4.88 -16.80
C ARG A 408 -6.72 -6.04 -16.54
N VAL A 409 -5.94 -6.01 -15.46
CA VAL A 409 -4.90 -7.02 -15.15
C VAL A 409 -5.46 -8.44 -14.98
N PRO A 410 -6.59 -8.71 -14.30
CA PRO A 410 -7.17 -10.04 -14.20
C PRO A 410 -7.37 -10.71 -15.55
N ALA A 411 -7.77 -9.96 -16.59
CA ALA A 411 -7.98 -10.48 -17.95
C ALA A 411 -6.70 -11.01 -18.62
N PHE A 412 -5.54 -10.66 -18.10
CA PHE A 412 -4.23 -11.02 -18.63
C PHE A 412 -3.42 -11.93 -17.69
N ARG A 413 -4.03 -12.45 -16.63
CA ARG A 413 -3.32 -13.25 -15.64
C ARG A 413 -2.56 -14.44 -16.22
N ASP A 414 -3.21 -15.17 -17.14
CA ASP A 414 -2.60 -16.33 -17.81
C ASP A 414 -1.50 -15.92 -18.79
N TRP A 415 -1.68 -14.79 -19.49
CA TRP A 415 -0.63 -14.25 -20.36
C TRP A 415 0.61 -13.84 -19.54
N ILE A 416 0.44 -13.10 -18.45
CA ILE A 416 1.54 -12.75 -17.54
C ILE A 416 2.26 -14.03 -17.09
N ARG A 417 1.52 -15.04 -16.62
CA ARG A 417 2.06 -16.32 -16.18
C ARG A 417 2.86 -17.03 -17.29
N SER A 418 2.36 -17.00 -18.52
CA SER A 418 3.03 -17.63 -19.67
C SER A 418 4.40 -17.03 -19.99
N LYS A 419 4.62 -15.74 -19.65
CA LYS A 419 5.87 -15.03 -19.94
C LYS A 419 6.83 -15.01 -18.72
N THR A 420 6.30 -15.04 -17.50
CA THR A 420 7.06 -14.79 -16.28
C THR A 420 7.16 -16.01 -15.36
N CYS A 421 6.35 -17.05 -15.59
CA CYS A 421 6.17 -18.22 -14.71
C CYS A 421 5.67 -17.90 -13.28
N ILE A 422 5.03 -16.73 -13.10
CA ILE A 422 4.48 -16.26 -11.81
C ILE A 422 3.00 -16.56 -11.70
#